data_cd545e0a22ee711a40c3d0d0bb9245f5
#
_entry.id   cd545e0a22ee711a40c3d0d0bb9245f5
#
_cell.length_a   1.000
_cell.length_b   1.000
_cell.length_c   1.000
_cell.angle_alpha   90.00
_cell.angle_beta   90.00
_cell.angle_gamma   90.00
#
_symmetry.space_group_name_H-M   'P 1'
#
loop_
_entity.id
_entity.type
_entity.pdbx_description
1 polymer ?
#
loop_
_entity_poly.entity_id
_entity_poly.type
_entity_poly.pdbx_seq_one_letter_code
_entity_poly.pdbx_strand_id
1 'polypeptide(L)'
;MIKEILVEIKVLLGLGKWYKVFNSRSDAIANIPQEKSILVHLGKTEICLARYDDIITAFINVCPHHQMPLNRGSFNENKEWICPYHRHCFNIKSGKNITMPSTHKLDLYYVKTSLKGVFVYNPNKK
;
A
#
# COMPACT_ATOMS: atom_id res chain seq x y z
N MET A 1 8.62 -6.58 10.12
CA MET A 1 8.65 -6.56 11.58
C MET A 1 9.09 -5.23 12.16
N ILE A 2 10.27 -4.75 11.84
CA ILE A 2 10.75 -3.43 12.34
C ILE A 2 9.76 -2.32 11.96
N LYS A 3 9.22 -2.36 10.75
CA LYS A 3 8.26 -1.37 10.28
C LYS A 3 6.97 -1.38 11.10
N GLU A 4 6.47 -2.56 11.46
CA GLU A 4 5.28 -2.71 12.28
C GLU A 4 5.51 -2.18 13.70
N ILE A 5 6.67 -2.47 14.27
CA ILE A 5 7.04 -1.95 15.60
C ILE A 5 7.07 -0.43 15.59
N LEU A 6 7.65 0.18 14.55
CA LEU A 6 7.70 1.64 14.42
C LEU A 6 6.29 2.25 14.29
N VAL A 7 5.40 1.59 13.56
CA VAL A 7 4.01 2.03 13.42
C VAL A 7 3.30 1.99 14.77
N GLU A 8 3.47 0.91 15.53
CA GLU A 8 2.87 0.77 16.86
C GLU A 8 3.35 1.86 17.82
N ILE A 9 4.64 2.16 17.82
CA ILE A 9 5.20 3.23 18.64
C ILE A 9 4.58 4.57 18.28
N LYS A 10 4.46 4.87 16.97
CA LYS A 10 3.85 6.12 16.51
C LYS A 10 2.39 6.23 16.92
N VAL A 11 1.65 5.13 16.87
CA VAL A 11 0.24 5.11 17.32
C VAL A 11 0.16 5.43 18.81
N LEU A 12 1.00 4.79 19.62
CA LEU A 12 1.03 5.04 21.07
C LEU A 12 1.34 6.49 21.40
N LEU A 13 2.21 7.12 20.62
CA LEU A 13 2.61 8.51 20.81
C LEU A 13 1.68 9.51 20.13
N GLY A 14 0.65 9.02 19.42
CA GLY A 14 -0.28 9.87 18.71
C GLY A 14 0.34 10.58 17.50
N LEU A 15 1.40 10.02 16.92
CA LEU A 15 2.15 10.66 15.84
C LEU A 15 1.62 10.35 14.44
N GLY A 16 0.61 9.51 14.34
CA GLY A 16 0.01 9.15 13.07
C GLY A 16 -1.50 9.00 13.19
N LYS A 17 -2.13 8.63 12.10
CA LYS A 17 -3.58 8.49 12.06
C LYS A 17 -3.99 7.24 11.31
N TRP A 18 -4.98 6.52 11.85
CA TRP A 18 -5.64 5.39 11.20
C TRP A 18 -6.81 5.88 10.37
N TYR A 19 -6.92 5.37 9.17
CA TYR A 19 -8.06 5.64 8.28
C TYR A 19 -8.81 4.35 8.00
N LYS A 20 -10.10 4.34 8.27
CA LYS A 20 -10.96 3.21 7.92
C LYS A 20 -11.29 3.31 6.42
N VAL A 21 -10.87 2.33 5.64
CA VAL A 21 -11.06 2.35 4.18
C VAL A 21 -12.19 1.43 3.72
N PHE A 22 -12.50 0.38 4.48
CA PHE A 22 -13.64 -0.49 4.22
C PHE A 22 -14.28 -0.92 5.53
N ASN A 23 -15.58 -1.18 5.49
CA ASN A 23 -16.32 -1.64 6.67
C ASN A 23 -16.02 -3.08 7.04
N SER A 24 -15.53 -3.88 6.10
CA SER A 24 -15.19 -5.27 6.31
C SER A 24 -14.16 -5.73 5.28
N ARG A 25 -13.52 -6.85 5.56
CA ARG A 25 -12.63 -7.50 4.60
C ARG A 25 -13.40 -7.93 3.35
N SER A 26 -14.64 -8.41 3.53
CA SER A 26 -15.50 -8.80 2.42
C SER A 26 -15.77 -7.64 1.47
N ASP A 27 -16.02 -6.45 2.02
CA ASP A 27 -16.22 -5.24 1.22
C ASP A 27 -14.96 -4.91 0.42
N ALA A 28 -13.80 -5.02 1.05
CA ALA A 28 -12.53 -4.74 0.37
C ALA A 28 -12.33 -5.71 -0.80
N ILE A 29 -12.54 -7.00 -0.56
CA ILE A 29 -12.38 -8.02 -1.59
C ILE A 29 -13.37 -7.81 -2.73
N ALA A 30 -14.59 -7.39 -2.42
CA ALA A 30 -15.62 -7.15 -3.44
C ALA A 30 -15.32 -5.92 -4.30
N ASN A 31 -14.60 -4.93 -3.75
CA ASN A 31 -14.39 -3.65 -4.42
C ASN A 31 -12.99 -3.43 -4.99
N ILE A 32 -12.02 -4.27 -4.63
CA ILE A 32 -10.68 -4.20 -5.21
C ILE A 32 -10.54 -5.38 -6.16
N PRO A 33 -10.40 -5.12 -7.48
CA PRO A 33 -10.24 -6.21 -8.44
C PRO A 33 -8.99 -7.06 -8.14
N GLN A 34 -9.07 -8.34 -8.42
CA GLN A 34 -7.95 -9.27 -8.21
C GLN A 34 -6.71 -8.79 -8.95
N GLU A 35 -5.58 -8.76 -8.26
CA GLU A 35 -4.27 -8.36 -8.80
C GLU A 35 -4.20 -6.91 -9.27
N LYS A 36 -5.16 -6.09 -8.86
CA LYS A 36 -5.27 -4.68 -9.21
C LYS A 36 -5.34 -3.81 -7.96
N SER A 37 -5.51 -2.53 -8.16
CA SER A 37 -5.65 -1.57 -7.05
C SER A 37 -6.79 -0.61 -7.28
N ILE A 38 -7.19 0.03 -6.20
CA ILE A 38 -8.04 1.21 -6.24
C ILE A 38 -7.28 2.37 -5.61
N LEU A 39 -7.65 3.58 -6.01
CA LEU A 39 -7.06 4.80 -5.50
C LEU A 39 -7.83 5.26 -4.27
N VAL A 40 -7.11 5.55 -3.20
CA VAL A 40 -7.69 6.00 -1.93
C VAL A 40 -6.91 7.22 -1.44
N HIS A 41 -7.60 8.15 -0.79
CA HIS A 41 -6.97 9.31 -0.19
C HIS A 41 -6.93 9.17 1.33
N LEU A 42 -5.74 9.29 1.91
CA LEU A 42 -5.55 9.37 3.35
C LEU A 42 -5.22 10.82 3.68
N GLY A 43 -6.26 11.62 3.90
CA GLY A 43 -6.09 13.07 3.96
C GLY A 43 -5.66 13.59 2.59
N LYS A 44 -4.49 14.19 2.49
CA LYS A 44 -3.94 14.70 1.24
C LYS A 44 -3.05 13.69 0.51
N THR A 45 -2.80 12.54 1.12
CA THR A 45 -1.92 11.53 0.55
C THR A 45 -2.73 10.58 -0.31
N GLU A 46 -2.33 10.44 -1.57
CA GLU A 46 -2.96 9.52 -2.51
C GLU A 46 -2.23 8.19 -2.48
N ILE A 47 -2.94 7.12 -2.17
CA ILE A 47 -2.36 5.78 -2.09
C ILE A 47 -3.08 4.79 -2.99
N CYS A 48 -2.37 3.71 -3.32
CA CYS A 48 -2.96 2.52 -3.95
C CYS A 48 -3.31 1.52 -2.86
N LEU A 49 -4.52 1.01 -2.91
CA LEU A 49 -4.95 -0.10 -2.08
C LEU A 49 -5.11 -1.29 -3.02
N ALA A 50 -4.20 -2.25 -2.91
CA ALA A 50 -4.07 -3.34 -3.88
C ALA A 50 -4.42 -4.69 -3.26
N ARG A 51 -4.87 -5.60 -4.08
CA ARG A 51 -5.30 -6.92 -3.61
C ARG A 51 -4.70 -8.05 -4.44
N TYR A 52 -4.20 -9.05 -3.74
CA TYR A 52 -3.81 -10.33 -4.32
C TYR A 52 -4.49 -11.43 -3.48
N ASP A 53 -5.45 -12.13 -4.05
CA ASP A 53 -6.35 -13.05 -3.34
C ASP A 53 -7.07 -12.30 -2.20
N ASP A 54 -6.85 -12.69 -0.96
CA ASP A 54 -7.45 -12.04 0.21
C ASP A 54 -6.45 -11.14 0.95
N ILE A 55 -5.26 -10.94 0.39
CA ILE A 55 -4.25 -10.07 0.98
C ILE A 55 -4.42 -8.66 0.41
N ILE A 56 -4.54 -7.69 1.32
CA ILE A 56 -4.70 -6.28 0.96
C ILE A 56 -3.45 -5.53 1.40
N THR A 57 -2.87 -4.77 0.48
CA THR A 57 -1.66 -3.99 0.72
C THR A 57 -1.89 -2.53 0.34
N ALA A 58 -1.09 -1.64 0.89
CA ALA A 58 -1.20 -0.21 0.62
C ALA A 58 0.18 0.39 0.37
N PHE A 59 0.28 1.23 -0.66
CA PHE A 59 1.51 1.93 -0.98
C PHE A 59 1.20 3.26 -1.64
N ILE A 60 2.18 4.16 -1.61
CA ILE A 60 2.04 5.49 -2.22
C ILE A 60 1.77 5.37 -3.71
N ASN A 61 0.91 6.23 -4.26
CA ASN A 61 0.63 6.23 -5.70
C ASN A 61 1.67 7.03 -6.49
N VAL A 62 2.94 6.80 -6.18
CA VAL A 62 4.05 7.47 -6.86
C VAL A 62 5.19 6.48 -7.03
N CYS A 63 5.55 6.20 -8.28
CA CYS A 63 6.69 5.34 -8.57
C CYS A 63 7.98 6.07 -8.19
N PRO A 64 8.80 5.50 -7.30
CA PRO A 64 10.05 6.17 -6.89
C PRO A 64 11.07 6.31 -8.02
N HIS A 65 10.88 5.61 -9.13
CA HIS A 65 11.78 5.67 -10.28
C HIS A 65 11.61 6.97 -11.07
N HIS A 66 10.37 7.29 -11.49
CA HIS A 66 10.09 8.47 -12.32
C HIS A 66 8.90 9.31 -11.85
N GLN A 67 8.45 9.11 -10.61
CA GLN A 67 7.35 9.87 -10.03
C GLN A 67 6.01 9.69 -10.77
N MET A 68 5.85 8.59 -11.50
CA MET A 68 4.61 8.29 -12.22
C MET A 68 3.61 7.57 -11.32
N PRO A 69 2.29 7.72 -11.58
CA PRO A 69 1.27 7.03 -10.80
C PRO A 69 1.38 5.50 -10.95
N LEU A 70 1.11 4.79 -9.86
CA LEU A 70 1.20 3.31 -9.83
C LEU A 70 -0.17 2.62 -9.90
N ASN A 71 -1.26 3.37 -9.75
CA ASN A 71 -2.59 2.77 -9.56
C ASN A 71 -3.11 1.95 -10.73
N ARG A 72 -2.58 2.15 -11.93
CA ARG A 72 -2.99 1.38 -13.11
C ARG A 72 -2.09 0.18 -13.39
N GLY A 73 -1.17 -0.11 -12.49
CA GLY A 73 -0.35 -1.29 -12.58
C GLY A 73 -1.10 -2.56 -12.18
N SER A 74 -0.37 -3.61 -11.93
CA SER A 74 -0.94 -4.88 -11.50
C SER A 74 0.13 -5.73 -10.83
N PHE A 75 -0.31 -6.79 -10.13
CA PHE A 75 0.63 -7.78 -9.61
C PHE A 75 1.06 -8.73 -10.73
N ASN A 76 2.31 -9.19 -10.65
CA ASN A 76 2.78 -10.29 -11.47
C ASN A 76 2.60 -11.62 -10.70
N GLU A 77 3.02 -12.73 -11.31
CA GLU A 77 2.91 -14.04 -10.70
C GLU A 77 3.76 -14.21 -9.43
N ASN A 78 4.76 -13.36 -9.24
CA ASN A 78 5.60 -13.34 -8.05
C ASN A 78 5.05 -12.44 -6.94
N LYS A 79 3.83 -11.92 -7.11
CA LYS A 79 3.17 -11.01 -6.18
C LYS A 79 3.93 -9.71 -5.99
N GLU A 80 4.59 -9.26 -7.04
CA GLU A 80 5.26 -7.96 -7.10
C GLU A 80 4.38 -6.98 -7.88
N TRP A 81 4.38 -5.71 -7.47
CA TRP A 81 3.60 -4.69 -8.18
C TRP A 81 4.39 -4.13 -9.34
N ILE A 82 3.79 -4.13 -10.52
CA ILE A 82 4.43 -3.64 -11.75
C ILE A 82 4.00 -2.22 -12.05
N CYS A 83 4.97 -1.31 -12.14
CA CYS A 83 4.71 0.06 -12.60
C CYS A 83 4.28 0.04 -14.07
N PRO A 84 3.13 0.68 -14.41
CA PRO A 84 2.62 0.60 -15.79
C PRO A 84 3.44 1.34 -16.82
N TYR A 85 4.34 2.24 -16.39
CA TYR A 85 5.10 3.08 -17.34
C TYR A 85 6.43 2.47 -17.77
N HIS A 86 7.22 1.97 -16.82
CA HIS A 86 8.54 1.40 -17.11
C HIS A 86 8.69 -0.05 -16.68
N ARG A 87 7.60 -0.65 -16.23
CA ARG A 87 7.54 -2.06 -15.83
C ARG A 87 8.47 -2.48 -14.71
N HIS A 88 8.89 -1.53 -13.89
CA HIS A 88 9.64 -1.88 -12.69
C HIS A 88 8.76 -2.68 -11.73
N CYS A 89 9.34 -3.70 -11.12
CA CYS A 89 8.62 -4.56 -10.18
C CYS A 89 9.04 -4.23 -8.76
N PHE A 90 8.05 -4.09 -7.88
CA PHE A 90 8.28 -3.76 -6.47
C PHE A 90 7.79 -4.86 -5.56
N ASN A 91 8.65 -5.25 -4.62
CA ASN A 91 8.27 -6.16 -3.55
C ASN A 91 7.36 -5.40 -2.57
N ILE A 92 6.14 -5.87 -2.37
CA ILE A 92 5.14 -5.17 -1.57
C ILE A 92 5.38 -5.33 -0.06
N LYS A 93 6.18 -6.29 0.35
CA LYS A 93 6.52 -6.46 1.77
C LYS A 93 7.66 -5.55 2.21
N SER A 94 8.60 -5.24 1.31
CA SER A 94 9.78 -4.45 1.63
C SER A 94 9.79 -3.08 0.94
N GLY A 95 9.05 -2.92 -0.15
CA GLY A 95 9.11 -1.74 -1.00
C GLY A 95 10.27 -1.74 -1.98
N LYS A 96 11.11 -2.78 -1.94
CA LYS A 96 12.31 -2.82 -2.78
C LYS A 96 11.97 -2.92 -4.26
N ASN A 97 12.65 -2.11 -5.09
CA ASN A 97 12.57 -2.23 -6.53
C ASN A 97 13.40 -3.43 -6.97
N ILE A 98 12.75 -4.49 -7.43
CA ILE A 98 13.43 -5.73 -7.83
C ILE A 98 14.14 -5.55 -9.17
N THR A 99 13.55 -4.78 -10.06
CA THR A 99 14.12 -4.53 -11.40
C THR A 99 15.38 -3.68 -11.33
N MET A 100 15.38 -2.65 -10.47
CA MET A 100 16.50 -1.73 -10.32
C MET A 100 16.76 -1.47 -8.83
N PRO A 101 17.50 -2.38 -8.15
CA PRO A 101 17.66 -2.31 -6.69
C PRO A 101 18.32 -1.04 -6.15
N SER A 102 19.02 -0.27 -6.99
CA SER A 102 19.63 1.00 -6.58
C SER A 102 18.62 2.14 -6.46
N THR A 103 17.39 1.97 -6.97
CA THR A 103 16.33 2.97 -6.88
C THR A 103 15.80 3.04 -5.44
N HIS A 104 15.28 4.19 -5.04
CA HIS A 104 14.64 4.36 -3.74
C HIS A 104 13.49 3.36 -3.58
N LYS A 105 13.26 2.94 -2.34
CA LYS A 105 12.18 2.03 -2.03
C LYS A 105 10.82 2.70 -2.19
N LEU A 106 9.82 1.90 -2.56
CA LEU A 106 8.43 2.31 -2.58
C LEU A 106 7.92 2.47 -1.14
N ASP A 107 7.28 3.58 -0.83
CA ASP A 107 6.69 3.80 0.49
C ASP A 107 5.45 2.93 0.67
N LEU A 108 5.49 2.09 1.70
CA LEU A 108 4.39 1.20 2.05
C LEU A 108 3.67 1.73 3.28
N TYR A 109 2.36 1.41 3.36
CA TYR A 109 1.54 1.77 4.51
C TYR A 109 1.06 0.51 5.21
N TYR A 110 0.97 0.56 6.53
CA TYR A 110 0.51 -0.57 7.33
C TYR A 110 -1.00 -0.74 7.17
N VAL A 111 -1.45 -1.95 6.86
CA VAL A 111 -2.86 -2.30 6.72
C VAL A 111 -3.25 -3.26 7.84
N LYS A 112 -4.32 -2.92 8.56
CA LYS A 112 -4.88 -3.78 9.61
C LYS A 112 -6.29 -4.19 9.21
N THR A 113 -6.53 -5.50 9.18
CA THR A 113 -7.86 -6.06 8.94
C THR A 113 -8.39 -6.64 10.23
N SER A 114 -9.59 -6.24 10.63
CA SER A 114 -10.23 -6.72 11.85
C SER A 114 -11.74 -6.85 11.63
N LEU A 115 -12.45 -7.31 12.65
CA LEU A 115 -13.91 -7.39 12.62
C LEU A 115 -14.56 -6.01 12.44
N LYS A 116 -13.85 -4.95 12.80
CA LYS A 116 -14.33 -3.57 12.69
C LYS A 116 -14.12 -2.96 11.32
N GLY A 117 -13.33 -3.58 10.45
CA GLY A 117 -13.08 -3.10 9.11
C GLY A 117 -11.64 -3.25 8.66
N VAL A 118 -11.32 -2.59 7.57
CA VAL A 118 -9.97 -2.51 7.02
C VAL A 118 -9.45 -1.10 7.25
N PHE A 119 -8.28 -0.99 7.86
CA PHE A 119 -7.70 0.30 8.26
C PHE A 119 -6.30 0.44 7.67
N VAL A 120 -5.97 1.65 7.28
CA VAL A 120 -4.62 2.00 6.81
C VAL A 120 -4.05 3.09 7.71
N TYR A 121 -2.81 2.93 8.10
CA TYR A 121 -2.12 3.89 8.98
C TYR A 121 -1.27 4.85 8.17
N ASN A 122 -1.54 6.15 8.33
CA ASN A 122 -0.68 7.20 7.78
C ASN A 122 0.17 7.79 8.90
N PRO A 123 1.49 7.54 8.88
CA PRO A 123 2.37 8.02 9.95
C PRO A 123 2.57 9.53 9.97
N ASN A 124 2.20 10.23 8.90
CA ASN A 124 2.48 11.65 8.73
C ASN A 124 1.34 12.60 9.13
N LYS A 125 0.17 12.07 9.49
CA LYS A 125 -1.01 12.87 9.87
C LYS A 125 -1.43 13.92 8.83
N LYS A 126 -1.15 13.72 7.57
CA LYS A 126 -1.49 14.70 6.53
C LYS A 126 -2.78 14.40 5.82
#